data_1da4d3bdf2b961fb1bd71143983f7df5
#
_entry.id   1da4d3bdf2b961fb1bd71143983f7df5
#
_cell.length_a   1.000
_cell.length_b   1.000
_cell.length_c   1.000
_cell.angle_alpha   90.00
_cell.angle_beta   90.00
_cell.angle_gamma   90.00
#
_symmetry.space_group_name_H-M   'P 1'
#
loop_
_entity.id
_entity.type
_entity.pdbx_description
1 polymer ?
#
loop_
_entity_poly.entity_id
_entity_poly.type
_entity_poly.pdbx_seq_one_letter_code
_entity_poly.pdbx_strand_id
1 'polypeptide(L)'
;MRAKHITGAMLIAMSALLQPASAAPDWQTVAQTLGKSGSEMPGGVYRVGLPRTDLKVSLDGMSLKPGFALGGWIAFDPMGNQAMVMGDIVLTQDEVNPVMKKLEEGGIEITAVHNHLLRAQPMTLYMHLFGQGDPVALATALHAGLALTKTPMAASAGSQAAAASKIEFDTAGVDQAIGYKGKANGAVYQFTIPRAEPVEENGMDVPAALGSAIAINFQSTGGGKTAITGDFVLTAKEVNPVIRALQGNGIEITALHSHMLDEQPRLFFMHFWANDDVQKLAKGLRAALDKVAVKKS
;
A
#
# COMPACT_ATOMS: atom_id res chain seq x y z
N MET A 1 2.28 -76.56 -38.05
CA MET A 1 3.24 -75.59 -37.54
C MET A 1 2.53 -74.34 -37.12
N ARG A 2 2.43 -74.07 -35.79
CA ARG A 2 1.74 -72.85 -35.22
C ARG A 2 2.86 -71.90 -34.80
N ALA A 3 2.91 -70.70 -35.41
CA ALA A 3 3.83 -69.63 -35.04
C ALA A 3 3.24 -68.90 -33.82
N LYS A 4 4.03 -68.75 -32.75
CA LYS A 4 3.70 -67.93 -31.56
C LYS A 4 4.25 -66.53 -31.75
N HIS A 5 3.41 -65.56 -31.84
CA HIS A 5 3.78 -64.15 -31.77
C HIS A 5 4.02 -63.74 -30.31
N ILE A 6 5.20 -63.32 -29.97
CA ILE A 6 5.55 -62.73 -28.68
C ILE A 6 5.48 -61.21 -28.87
N THR A 7 4.48 -60.58 -28.25
CA THR A 7 4.32 -59.12 -28.19
C THR A 7 5.10 -58.61 -26.98
N GLY A 8 6.24 -57.97 -27.18
CA GLY A 8 7.00 -57.31 -26.14
C GLY A 8 6.38 -55.97 -25.82
N ALA A 9 5.87 -55.80 -24.59
CA ALA A 9 5.43 -54.53 -24.08
C ALA A 9 6.65 -53.71 -23.59
N MET A 10 6.92 -52.59 -24.23
CA MET A 10 7.98 -51.65 -23.86
C MET A 10 7.42 -50.69 -22.81
N LEU A 11 7.81 -50.87 -21.53
CA LEU A 11 7.52 -49.92 -20.46
C LEU A 11 8.42 -48.68 -20.64
N ILE A 12 7.82 -47.55 -21.02
CA ILE A 12 8.49 -46.25 -21.00
C ILE A 12 8.39 -45.74 -19.57
N ALA A 13 9.47 -45.79 -18.81
CA ALA A 13 9.59 -45.15 -17.50
C ALA A 13 9.70 -43.62 -17.68
N MET A 14 8.63 -42.91 -17.40
CA MET A 14 8.58 -41.44 -17.42
C MET A 14 9.23 -40.95 -16.13
N SER A 15 10.50 -40.59 -16.16
CA SER A 15 11.23 -39.97 -15.05
C SER A 15 10.68 -38.55 -14.90
N ALA A 16 9.82 -38.34 -13.90
CA ALA A 16 9.43 -37.00 -13.47
C ALA A 16 10.68 -36.33 -12.86
N LEU A 17 11.25 -35.38 -13.57
CA LEU A 17 12.26 -34.48 -13.06
C LEU A 17 11.57 -33.60 -12.00
N LEU A 18 11.79 -33.93 -10.72
CA LEU A 18 11.49 -33.03 -9.60
C LEU A 18 12.38 -31.79 -9.79
N GLN A 19 11.82 -30.70 -10.28
CA GLN A 19 12.48 -29.41 -10.23
C GLN A 19 12.63 -29.05 -8.74
N PRO A 20 13.84 -28.66 -8.27
CA PRO A 20 13.99 -28.17 -6.91
C PRO A 20 13.07 -26.97 -6.73
N ALA A 21 12.24 -26.98 -5.67
CA ALA A 21 11.49 -25.82 -5.29
C ALA A 21 12.48 -24.66 -5.12
N SER A 22 12.28 -23.57 -5.87
CA SER A 22 13.09 -22.37 -5.72
C SER A 22 12.95 -21.89 -4.28
N ALA A 23 14.09 -21.66 -3.61
CA ALA A 23 14.07 -21.14 -2.24
C ALA A 23 13.41 -19.76 -2.23
N ALA A 24 12.57 -19.52 -1.23
CA ALA A 24 11.99 -18.19 -1.01
C ALA A 24 13.10 -17.15 -0.77
N PRO A 25 12.87 -15.87 -1.11
CA PRO A 25 13.84 -14.81 -0.86
C PRO A 25 14.26 -14.72 0.60
N ASP A 26 15.53 -14.43 0.84
CA ASP A 26 16.05 -14.15 2.19
C ASP A 26 15.69 -12.71 2.61
N TRP A 27 14.55 -12.57 3.29
CA TRP A 27 14.07 -11.27 3.77
C TRP A 27 15.00 -10.62 4.79
N GLN A 28 15.83 -11.39 5.50
CA GLN A 28 16.81 -10.83 6.42
C GLN A 28 17.93 -10.09 5.65
N THR A 29 18.45 -10.68 4.58
CA THR A 29 19.42 -10.02 3.71
C THR A 29 18.82 -8.81 3.00
N VAL A 30 17.56 -8.89 2.55
CA VAL A 30 16.82 -7.75 1.96
C VAL A 30 16.70 -6.61 2.98
N ALA A 31 16.31 -6.89 4.23
CA ALA A 31 16.22 -5.91 5.29
C ALA A 31 17.55 -5.22 5.63
N GLN A 32 18.63 -6.00 5.69
CA GLN A 32 19.98 -5.48 5.93
C GLN A 32 20.45 -4.57 4.80
N THR A 33 20.23 -4.99 3.56
CA THR A 33 20.59 -4.21 2.35
C THR A 33 19.78 -2.93 2.24
N LEU A 34 18.46 -3.00 2.49
CA LEU A 34 17.60 -1.82 2.50
C LEU A 34 17.92 -0.88 3.67
N GLY A 35 18.53 -1.39 4.75
CA GLY A 35 18.83 -0.64 5.98
C GLY A 35 17.62 -0.49 6.90
N LYS A 36 16.54 -1.24 6.68
CA LYS A 36 15.33 -1.22 7.51
C LYS A 36 14.60 -2.55 7.49
N SER A 37 14.19 -3.01 8.66
CA SER A 37 13.42 -4.24 8.80
C SER A 37 11.93 -4.00 8.49
N GLY A 38 11.31 -5.01 7.92
CA GLY A 38 9.87 -5.09 7.67
C GLY A 38 9.22 -6.23 8.45
N SER A 39 8.06 -6.64 7.97
CA SER A 39 7.33 -7.79 8.48
C SER A 39 6.71 -8.57 7.31
N GLU A 40 6.60 -9.88 7.48
CA GLU A 40 5.87 -10.71 6.55
C GLU A 40 4.36 -10.52 6.73
N MET A 41 3.68 -10.40 5.61
CA MET A 41 2.23 -10.26 5.48
C MET A 41 1.64 -11.58 4.93
N PRO A 42 0.31 -11.79 5.01
CA PRO A 42 -0.32 -12.92 4.34
C PRO A 42 0.07 -13.00 2.85
N GLY A 43 0.33 -14.21 2.36
CA GLY A 43 0.83 -14.45 1.00
C GLY A 43 2.34 -14.41 0.85
N GLY A 44 3.10 -14.20 1.95
CA GLY A 44 4.57 -14.15 1.92
C GLY A 44 5.15 -12.78 1.53
N VAL A 45 4.29 -11.78 1.35
CA VAL A 45 4.73 -10.40 1.03
C VAL A 45 5.54 -9.84 2.19
N TYR A 46 6.75 -9.36 1.92
CA TYR A 46 7.58 -8.68 2.90
C TYR A 46 7.40 -7.15 2.79
N ARG A 47 6.81 -6.53 3.81
CA ARG A 47 6.47 -5.10 3.80
C ARG A 47 7.27 -4.31 4.81
N VAL A 48 7.88 -3.22 4.34
CA VAL A 48 8.69 -2.28 5.12
C VAL A 48 7.98 -0.94 5.18
N GLY A 49 7.66 -0.47 6.39
CA GLY A 49 7.06 0.86 6.60
C GLY A 49 8.13 1.95 6.64
N LEU A 50 7.86 3.07 6.00
CA LEU A 50 8.74 4.23 5.85
C LEU A 50 8.07 5.53 6.33
N PRO A 51 7.61 5.61 7.60
CA PRO A 51 6.92 6.80 8.09
C PRO A 51 7.88 8.00 8.16
N ARG A 52 7.47 9.15 7.62
CA ARG A 52 8.21 10.43 7.66
C ARG A 52 8.01 11.12 9.01
N THR A 53 8.60 10.54 10.05
CA THR A 53 8.57 11.12 11.41
C THR A 53 9.46 12.35 11.57
N ASP A 54 10.32 12.61 10.58
CA ASP A 54 11.14 13.81 10.44
C ASP A 54 10.33 15.04 10.00
N LEU A 55 9.19 14.84 9.34
CA LEU A 55 8.34 15.92 8.84
C LEU A 55 7.30 16.36 9.87
N LYS A 56 7.07 17.67 9.93
CA LYS A 56 5.99 18.30 10.69
C LYS A 56 5.04 18.95 9.71
N VAL A 57 4.06 18.18 9.25
CA VAL A 57 3.08 18.64 8.26
C VAL A 57 1.79 19.06 8.96
N SER A 58 1.23 20.18 8.55
CA SER A 58 -0.08 20.66 9.00
C SER A 58 -1.04 20.85 7.83
N LEU A 59 -2.31 20.68 8.09
CA LEU A 59 -3.41 20.93 7.16
C LEU A 59 -4.56 21.59 7.91
N ASP A 60 -5.00 22.74 7.41
CA ASP A 60 -6.09 23.55 8.00
C ASP A 60 -5.90 23.77 9.53
N GLY A 61 -4.65 24.04 9.96
CA GLY A 61 -4.29 24.26 11.36
C GLY A 61 -4.08 22.99 12.20
N MET A 62 -4.31 21.81 11.65
CA MET A 62 -4.14 20.53 12.30
C MET A 62 -2.78 19.88 11.96
N SER A 63 -2.09 19.34 12.97
CA SER A 63 -0.86 18.56 12.77
C SER A 63 -1.19 17.12 12.33
N LEU A 64 -0.65 16.70 11.19
CA LEU A 64 -0.81 15.35 10.67
C LEU A 64 0.11 14.37 11.40
N LYS A 65 -0.44 13.26 11.87
CA LYS A 65 0.36 12.15 12.41
C LYS A 65 0.99 11.35 11.27
N PRO A 66 2.23 10.81 11.45
CA PRO A 66 2.86 10.02 10.39
C PRO A 66 1.97 8.88 9.87
N GLY A 67 1.32 8.11 10.75
CA GLY A 67 0.40 7.03 10.36
C GLY A 67 -0.91 7.49 9.71
N PHE A 68 -1.23 8.78 9.73
CA PHE A 68 -2.45 9.32 9.13
C PHE A 68 -2.29 9.58 7.63
N ALA A 69 -1.22 10.30 7.25
CA ALA A 69 -0.99 10.69 5.86
C ALA A 69 0.49 10.69 5.42
N LEU A 70 1.44 10.40 6.30
CA LEU A 70 2.88 10.47 5.99
C LEU A 70 3.56 9.10 6.09
N GLY A 71 2.82 8.05 5.87
CA GLY A 71 3.25 6.65 6.02
C GLY A 71 3.68 6.01 4.72
N GLY A 72 4.87 6.32 4.20
CA GLY A 72 5.42 5.59 3.06
C GLY A 72 5.65 4.10 3.36
N TRP A 73 5.78 3.30 2.31
CA TRP A 73 6.04 1.88 2.42
C TRP A 73 6.68 1.31 1.14
N ILE A 74 7.35 0.17 1.29
CA ILE A 74 7.83 -0.69 0.21
C ILE A 74 7.40 -2.12 0.54
N ALA A 75 6.94 -2.87 -0.46
CA ALA A 75 6.52 -4.26 -0.28
C ALA A 75 7.10 -5.13 -1.40
N PHE A 76 7.69 -6.26 -1.00
CA PHE A 76 8.24 -7.27 -1.90
C PHE A 76 7.32 -8.48 -1.91
N ASP A 77 6.86 -8.87 -3.09
CA ASP A 77 6.08 -10.10 -3.30
C ASP A 77 6.98 -11.19 -3.87
N PRO A 78 7.10 -12.38 -3.22
CA PRO A 78 8.02 -13.41 -3.65
C PRO A 78 7.56 -14.09 -4.94
N MET A 79 8.49 -14.24 -5.89
CA MET A 79 8.31 -14.91 -7.16
C MET A 79 9.38 -16.00 -7.35
N GLY A 80 9.30 -17.06 -6.57
CA GLY A 80 10.38 -18.06 -6.49
C GLY A 80 11.63 -17.46 -5.85
N ASN A 81 12.74 -17.39 -6.58
CA ASN A 81 13.98 -16.73 -6.12
C ASN A 81 14.06 -15.23 -6.50
N GLN A 82 13.06 -14.72 -7.19
CA GLN A 82 12.91 -13.31 -7.51
C GLN A 82 11.81 -12.66 -6.65
N ALA A 83 11.64 -11.36 -6.80
CA ALA A 83 10.53 -10.62 -6.21
C ALA A 83 10.02 -9.55 -7.18
N MET A 84 8.72 -9.26 -7.07
CA MET A 84 8.13 -8.01 -7.49
C MET A 84 8.20 -7.03 -6.32
N VAL A 85 8.58 -5.78 -6.55
CA VAL A 85 8.52 -4.73 -5.54
C VAL A 85 7.60 -3.61 -5.99
N MET A 86 6.75 -3.18 -5.09
CA MET A 86 5.95 -1.96 -5.23
C MET A 86 6.12 -1.09 -4.00
N GLY A 87 5.86 0.20 -4.14
CA GLY A 87 5.98 1.12 -3.02
C GLY A 87 5.24 2.42 -3.25
N ASP A 88 5.06 3.12 -2.15
CA ASP A 88 4.56 4.49 -2.07
C ASP A 88 5.43 5.23 -1.07
N ILE A 89 6.32 6.09 -1.56
CA ILE A 89 7.27 6.83 -0.74
C ILE A 89 6.91 8.30 -0.64
N VAL A 90 6.96 8.83 0.58
CA VAL A 90 6.61 10.21 0.88
C VAL A 90 7.84 11.09 0.74
N LEU A 91 7.76 12.13 -0.08
CA LEU A 91 8.85 13.02 -0.44
C LEU A 91 8.49 14.48 -0.22
N THR A 92 9.49 15.30 0.09
CA THR A 92 9.41 16.74 -0.09
C THR A 92 9.62 17.11 -1.56
N GLN A 93 9.23 18.32 -1.97
CA GLN A 93 9.39 18.76 -3.36
C GLN A 93 10.84 18.65 -3.86
N ASP A 94 11.82 18.99 -3.01
CA ASP A 94 13.23 18.94 -3.34
C ASP A 94 13.79 17.51 -3.47
N GLU A 95 13.14 16.53 -2.84
CA GLU A 95 13.54 15.12 -2.88
C GLU A 95 13.05 14.40 -4.14
N VAL A 96 11.97 14.88 -4.81
CA VAL A 96 11.30 14.16 -5.92
C VAL A 96 12.27 13.82 -7.06
N ASN A 97 12.86 14.80 -7.70
CA ASN A 97 13.69 14.57 -8.89
C ASN A 97 15.00 13.81 -8.60
N PRO A 98 15.74 14.12 -7.51
CA PRO A 98 16.92 13.33 -7.16
C PRO A 98 16.62 11.87 -6.87
N VAL A 99 15.53 11.59 -6.13
CA VAL A 99 15.11 10.22 -5.80
C VAL A 99 14.66 9.48 -7.05
N MET A 100 13.78 10.08 -7.85
CA MET A 100 13.31 9.51 -9.13
C MET A 100 14.49 9.06 -10.00
N LYS A 101 15.40 9.98 -10.30
CA LYS A 101 16.60 9.67 -11.10
C LYS A 101 17.40 8.52 -10.52
N LYS A 102 17.58 8.50 -9.20
CA LYS A 102 18.37 7.46 -8.53
C LYS A 102 17.72 6.09 -8.58
N LEU A 103 16.40 6.03 -8.47
CA LEU A 103 15.63 4.79 -8.59
C LEU A 103 15.69 4.24 -10.02
N GLU A 104 15.48 5.09 -11.04
CA GLU A 104 15.58 4.71 -12.45
C GLU A 104 16.99 4.20 -12.83
N GLU A 105 18.05 4.84 -12.33
CA GLU A 105 19.44 4.36 -12.50
C GLU A 105 19.65 2.96 -11.90
N GLY A 106 18.87 2.60 -10.89
CA GLY A 106 18.86 1.29 -10.24
C GLY A 106 17.90 0.26 -10.86
N GLY A 107 17.23 0.62 -11.97
CA GLY A 107 16.27 -0.26 -12.64
C GLY A 107 14.89 -0.34 -11.95
N ILE A 108 14.56 0.63 -11.09
CA ILE A 108 13.23 0.77 -10.50
C ILE A 108 12.41 1.74 -11.36
N GLU A 109 11.25 1.33 -11.80
CA GLU A 109 10.31 2.13 -12.58
C GLU A 109 9.51 3.06 -11.66
N ILE A 110 9.27 4.29 -12.12
CA ILE A 110 8.40 5.24 -11.44
C ILE A 110 7.03 5.19 -12.12
N THR A 111 6.01 4.86 -11.35
CA THR A 111 4.66 4.64 -11.90
C THR A 111 3.69 5.79 -11.64
N ALA A 112 3.95 6.61 -10.61
CA ALA A 112 3.21 7.85 -10.36
C ALA A 112 3.98 8.80 -9.45
N VAL A 113 3.68 10.11 -9.59
CA VAL A 113 4.06 11.16 -8.61
C VAL A 113 2.86 12.09 -8.44
N HIS A 114 2.35 12.21 -7.22
CA HIS A 114 1.13 12.97 -6.94
C HIS A 114 1.08 13.49 -5.50
N ASN A 115 0.09 14.31 -5.18
CA ASN A 115 -0.25 14.70 -3.81
C ASN A 115 -1.34 13.80 -3.23
N HIS A 116 -1.42 13.68 -1.92
CA HIS A 116 -2.58 13.10 -1.23
C HIS A 116 -3.55 14.19 -0.75
N LEU A 117 -3.02 15.30 -0.27
CA LEU A 117 -3.78 16.35 0.39
C LEU A 117 -3.55 17.71 -0.29
N LEU A 118 -4.60 18.49 -0.40
CA LEU A 118 -4.52 19.91 -0.78
C LEU A 118 -4.17 20.75 0.46
N ARG A 119 -3.49 21.87 0.28
CA ARG A 119 -3.18 22.86 1.34
C ARG A 119 -2.25 22.36 2.45
N ALA A 120 -1.75 21.12 2.41
CA ALA A 120 -0.79 20.62 3.38
C ALA A 120 0.52 21.43 3.36
N GLN A 121 1.06 21.77 4.54
CA GLN A 121 2.29 22.55 4.67
C GLN A 121 3.27 21.90 5.67
N PRO A 122 4.54 21.67 5.29
CA PRO A 122 5.03 21.73 3.91
C PRO A 122 4.31 20.75 2.98
N MET A 123 4.25 21.08 1.70
CA MET A 123 3.66 20.18 0.69
C MET A 123 4.47 18.89 0.62
N THR A 124 3.79 17.75 0.68
CA THR A 124 4.36 16.43 0.47
C THR A 124 3.85 15.83 -0.82
N LEU A 125 4.72 15.09 -1.50
CA LEU A 125 4.43 14.32 -2.70
C LEU A 125 4.62 12.84 -2.41
N TYR A 126 3.94 12.01 -3.18
CA TYR A 126 3.95 10.56 -3.05
C TYR A 126 4.40 9.99 -4.38
N MET A 127 5.40 9.12 -4.32
CA MET A 127 5.98 8.49 -5.50
C MET A 127 5.73 7.01 -5.44
N HIS A 128 4.99 6.51 -6.43
CA HIS A 128 4.80 5.08 -6.63
C HIS A 128 5.92 4.52 -7.49
N LEU A 129 6.29 3.30 -7.19
CA LEU A 129 7.39 2.61 -7.84
C LEU A 129 7.04 1.13 -8.08
N PHE A 130 7.67 0.60 -9.11
CA PHE A 130 7.59 -0.81 -9.50
C PHE A 130 8.98 -1.34 -9.84
N GLY A 131 9.23 -2.61 -9.56
CA GLY A 131 10.44 -3.30 -9.99
C GLY A 131 10.27 -4.81 -9.89
N GLN A 132 11.02 -5.54 -10.72
CA GLN A 132 11.02 -6.99 -10.71
C GLN A 132 12.43 -7.51 -10.88
N GLY A 133 12.83 -8.53 -10.11
CA GLY A 133 14.13 -9.14 -10.23
C GLY A 133 14.68 -9.72 -8.93
N ASP A 134 16.00 -9.73 -8.81
CA ASP A 134 16.69 -10.17 -7.59
C ASP A 134 16.34 -9.24 -6.42
N PRO A 135 15.79 -9.77 -5.30
CA PRO A 135 15.29 -8.94 -4.21
C PRO A 135 16.38 -8.13 -3.50
N VAL A 136 17.64 -8.59 -3.50
CA VAL A 136 18.76 -7.86 -2.90
C VAL A 136 19.20 -6.71 -3.82
N ALA A 137 19.21 -6.92 -5.13
CA ALA A 137 19.47 -5.87 -6.11
C ALA A 137 18.40 -4.77 -6.04
N LEU A 138 17.11 -5.15 -5.98
CA LEU A 138 16.00 -4.21 -5.78
C LEU A 138 16.16 -3.41 -4.47
N ALA A 139 16.47 -4.09 -3.36
CA ALA A 139 16.72 -3.42 -2.06
C ALA A 139 17.90 -2.45 -2.12
N THR A 140 18.96 -2.77 -2.87
CA THR A 140 20.13 -1.90 -3.08
C THR A 140 19.74 -0.62 -3.81
N ALA A 141 18.96 -0.72 -4.90
CA ALA A 141 18.48 0.41 -5.65
C ALA A 141 17.55 1.31 -4.81
N LEU A 142 16.63 0.68 -4.07
CA LEU A 142 15.72 1.39 -3.17
C LEU A 142 16.45 2.10 -2.03
N HIS A 143 17.45 1.44 -1.42
CA HIS A 143 18.30 2.07 -0.41
C HIS A 143 19.03 3.31 -0.96
N ALA A 144 19.59 3.20 -2.17
CA ALA A 144 20.30 4.31 -2.81
C ALA A 144 19.36 5.51 -3.08
N GLY A 145 18.12 5.28 -3.48
CA GLY A 145 17.11 6.33 -3.64
C GLY A 145 16.70 6.95 -2.29
N LEU A 146 16.39 6.12 -1.30
CA LEU A 146 15.99 6.57 0.03
C LEU A 146 17.10 7.33 0.78
N ALA A 147 18.36 7.02 0.51
CA ALA A 147 19.52 7.75 1.06
C ALA A 147 19.58 9.23 0.63
N LEU A 148 18.84 9.62 -0.40
CA LEU A 148 18.69 11.02 -0.83
C LEU A 148 17.54 11.76 -0.11
N THR A 149 16.84 11.07 0.79
CA THR A 149 15.76 11.63 1.61
C THR A 149 16.17 11.74 3.08
N LYS A 150 15.35 12.43 3.86
CA LYS A 150 15.46 12.42 5.32
C LYS A 150 14.58 11.36 5.99
N THR A 151 14.07 10.41 5.21
CA THR A 151 13.25 9.30 5.75
C THR A 151 14.03 8.53 6.83
N PRO A 152 13.50 8.37 8.05
CA PRO A 152 14.17 7.66 9.11
C PRO A 152 14.33 6.16 8.77
N MET A 153 15.55 5.74 8.44
CA MET A 153 15.89 4.36 8.08
C MET A 153 16.28 3.52 9.29
N ALA A 154 16.90 4.10 10.31
CA ALA A 154 17.24 3.35 11.50
C ALA A 154 15.98 2.69 12.08
N ALA A 155 16.09 1.42 12.47
CA ALA A 155 15.11 0.84 13.37
C ALA A 155 15.00 1.81 14.55
N SER A 156 13.81 2.33 14.82
CA SER A 156 13.56 3.04 16.07
C SER A 156 13.97 2.05 17.16
N ALA A 157 15.13 2.27 17.79
CA ALA A 157 15.59 1.48 18.92
C ALA A 157 14.51 1.60 20.00
N GLY A 158 13.72 0.54 20.11
CA GLY A 158 12.46 0.56 20.84
C GLY A 158 11.45 1.47 20.12
N SER A 159 10.50 0.90 19.42
CA SER A 159 9.15 1.30 19.62
C SER A 159 8.87 1.01 21.10
N GLN A 160 9.44 1.81 21.99
CA GLN A 160 8.71 2.16 23.19
C GLN A 160 7.37 2.57 22.63
N ALA A 161 6.34 1.78 22.95
CA ALA A 161 4.97 2.08 22.68
C ALA A 161 4.84 3.56 23.00
N ALA A 162 4.85 4.41 21.98
CA ALA A 162 4.67 5.84 22.15
C ALA A 162 3.40 5.90 22.95
N ALA A 163 3.48 6.38 24.18
CA ALA A 163 2.49 6.25 25.26
C ALA A 163 1.14 6.27 24.58
N ALA A 164 0.43 5.15 24.57
CA ALA A 164 -0.58 4.79 23.59
C ALA A 164 -1.48 5.98 23.35
N SER A 165 -1.22 6.74 22.29
CA SER A 165 -1.96 7.97 21.98
C SER A 165 -3.39 7.51 21.81
N LYS A 166 -4.23 7.78 22.78
CA LYS A 166 -5.58 7.24 22.88
C LYS A 166 -6.39 7.73 21.69
N ILE A 167 -7.04 6.82 21.00
CA ILE A 167 -8.06 7.17 20.03
C ILE A 167 -9.25 7.74 20.83
N GLU A 168 -9.62 8.98 20.55
CA GLU A 168 -10.59 9.74 21.35
C GLU A 168 -12.00 9.73 20.74
N PHE A 169 -12.38 8.66 20.05
CA PHE A 169 -13.71 8.46 19.53
C PHE A 169 -14.16 7.00 19.66
N ASP A 170 -15.44 6.74 19.49
CA ASP A 170 -16.04 5.41 19.52
C ASP A 170 -15.66 4.61 18.27
N THR A 171 -14.60 3.77 18.39
CA THR A 171 -14.14 2.90 17.30
C THR A 171 -15.16 1.80 16.95
N ALA A 172 -15.94 1.32 17.91
CA ALA A 172 -16.95 0.28 17.67
C ALA A 172 -18.10 0.84 16.82
N GLY A 173 -18.55 2.07 17.12
CA GLY A 173 -19.53 2.77 16.29
C GLY A 173 -19.02 3.09 14.89
N VAL A 174 -17.72 3.40 14.74
CA VAL A 174 -17.09 3.59 13.42
C VAL A 174 -17.04 2.28 12.65
N ASP A 175 -16.62 1.16 13.26
CA ASP A 175 -16.62 -0.16 12.66
C ASP A 175 -18.02 -0.54 12.14
N GLN A 176 -19.04 -0.33 12.97
CA GLN A 176 -20.43 -0.61 12.61
C GLN A 176 -20.88 0.24 11.42
N ALA A 177 -20.54 1.53 11.41
CA ALA A 177 -20.94 2.44 10.34
C ALA A 177 -20.23 2.14 9.02
N ILE A 178 -18.91 1.85 9.06
CA ILE A 178 -18.10 1.47 7.89
C ILE A 178 -18.45 0.06 7.41
N GLY A 179 -18.85 -0.85 8.32
CA GLY A 179 -19.16 -2.25 8.02
C GLY A 179 -17.92 -3.15 7.91
N TYR A 180 -16.78 -2.70 8.43
CA TYR A 180 -15.51 -3.43 8.50
C TYR A 180 -14.85 -3.21 9.84
N LYS A 181 -13.86 -4.05 10.18
CA LYS A 181 -13.07 -3.93 11.40
C LYS A 181 -11.82 -3.10 11.13
N GLY A 182 -11.68 -1.98 11.83
CA GLY A 182 -10.46 -1.18 11.79
C GLY A 182 -9.39 -1.68 12.77
N LYS A 183 -8.19 -1.10 12.66
CA LYS A 183 -7.05 -1.36 13.54
C LYS A 183 -6.45 -0.04 14.04
N ALA A 184 -6.05 0.00 15.29
CA ALA A 184 -5.28 1.12 15.84
C ALA A 184 -3.82 1.05 15.36
N ASN A 185 -3.30 2.20 14.89
CA ASN A 185 -1.90 2.44 14.59
C ASN A 185 -1.48 3.73 15.31
N GLY A 186 -1.02 3.60 16.56
CA GLY A 186 -0.84 4.72 17.45
C GLY A 186 -2.16 5.48 17.68
N ALA A 187 -2.18 6.77 17.39
CA ALA A 187 -3.36 7.64 17.50
C ALA A 187 -4.27 7.64 16.25
N VAL A 188 -3.97 6.80 15.26
CA VAL A 188 -4.73 6.71 14.01
C VAL A 188 -5.50 5.39 13.99
N TYR A 189 -6.77 5.43 13.61
CA TYR A 189 -7.60 4.26 13.38
C TYR A 189 -7.73 4.02 11.88
N GLN A 190 -7.37 2.81 11.42
CA GLN A 190 -7.15 2.51 10.00
C GLN A 190 -8.00 1.34 9.53
N PHE A 191 -8.53 1.46 8.33
CA PHE A 191 -9.17 0.37 7.60
C PHE A 191 -8.37 0.04 6.34
N THR A 192 -8.32 -1.24 6.02
CA THR A 192 -7.80 -1.77 4.75
C THR A 192 -8.89 -2.66 4.17
N ILE A 193 -9.51 -2.24 3.09
CA ILE A 193 -10.69 -2.89 2.50
C ILE A 193 -10.34 -3.35 1.09
N PRO A 194 -10.13 -4.67 0.88
CA PRO A 194 -9.77 -5.20 -0.43
C PRO A 194 -10.93 -5.05 -1.44
N ARG A 195 -10.58 -4.86 -2.73
CA ARG A 195 -11.54 -4.99 -3.82
C ARG A 195 -12.06 -6.43 -3.93
N ALA A 196 -13.27 -6.59 -4.48
CA ALA A 196 -13.84 -7.92 -4.72
C ALA A 196 -13.14 -8.64 -5.90
N GLU A 197 -12.71 -7.88 -6.90
CA GLU A 197 -12.03 -8.36 -8.08
C GLU A 197 -10.52 -8.45 -7.83
N PRO A 198 -9.80 -9.44 -8.39
CA PRO A 198 -8.34 -9.47 -8.37
C PRO A 198 -7.78 -8.29 -9.18
N VAL A 199 -6.57 -7.89 -8.86
CA VAL A 199 -5.80 -6.87 -9.59
C VAL A 199 -4.50 -7.51 -10.03
N GLU A 200 -4.10 -7.28 -11.27
CA GLU A 200 -2.84 -7.74 -11.83
C GLU A 200 -2.05 -6.54 -12.36
N GLU A 201 -0.72 -6.59 -12.27
CA GLU A 201 0.22 -5.68 -12.92
C GLU A 201 1.20 -6.52 -13.71
N ASN A 202 1.34 -6.27 -15.02
CA ASN A 202 2.18 -7.08 -15.93
C ASN A 202 1.88 -8.60 -15.86
N GLY A 203 0.60 -8.98 -15.63
CA GLY A 203 0.17 -10.38 -15.51
C GLY A 203 0.53 -11.04 -14.16
N MET A 204 0.92 -10.26 -13.17
CA MET A 204 1.19 -10.72 -11.80
C MET A 204 0.11 -10.20 -10.85
N ASP A 205 -0.34 -11.06 -9.92
CA ASP A 205 -1.28 -10.65 -8.88
C ASP A 205 -0.72 -9.50 -8.04
N VAL A 206 -1.54 -8.47 -7.79
CA VAL A 206 -1.25 -7.38 -6.86
C VAL A 206 -2.12 -7.53 -5.61
N PRO A 207 -1.65 -8.25 -4.58
CA PRO A 207 -2.42 -8.43 -3.36
C PRO A 207 -2.59 -7.11 -2.59
N ALA A 208 -3.55 -7.07 -1.67
CA ALA A 208 -3.85 -5.89 -0.85
C ALA A 208 -2.62 -5.27 -0.15
N ALA A 209 -1.64 -6.11 0.21
CA ALA A 209 -0.40 -5.68 0.84
C ALA A 209 0.51 -4.84 -0.08
N LEU A 210 0.31 -4.91 -1.40
CA LEU A 210 0.99 -4.12 -2.42
C LEU A 210 0.19 -2.87 -2.86
N GLY A 211 -0.80 -2.44 -2.09
CA GLY A 211 -1.49 -1.17 -2.32
C GLY A 211 -2.77 -1.25 -3.16
N SER A 212 -3.28 -2.45 -3.49
CA SER A 212 -4.53 -2.63 -4.24
C SER A 212 -5.81 -2.56 -3.37
N ALA A 213 -5.70 -2.25 -2.08
CA ALA A 213 -6.83 -2.12 -1.17
C ALA A 213 -7.15 -0.66 -0.86
N ILE A 214 -8.44 -0.38 -0.64
CA ILE A 214 -8.91 0.92 -0.13
C ILE A 214 -8.36 1.12 1.27
N ALA A 215 -7.70 2.26 1.51
CA ALA A 215 -7.20 2.69 2.79
C ALA A 215 -8.04 3.85 3.33
N ILE A 216 -8.47 3.76 4.60
CA ILE A 216 -9.19 4.84 5.27
C ILE A 216 -8.56 5.06 6.65
N ASN A 217 -8.20 6.30 6.94
CA ASN A 217 -7.54 6.69 8.17
C ASN A 217 -8.38 7.72 8.92
N PHE A 218 -8.48 7.56 10.23
CA PHE A 218 -9.14 8.46 11.15
C PHE A 218 -8.16 8.98 12.21
N GLN A 219 -8.11 10.28 12.44
CA GLN A 219 -7.30 10.93 13.47
C GLN A 219 -8.14 11.92 14.26
N SER A 220 -8.20 11.76 15.59
CA SER A 220 -8.85 12.76 16.47
C SER A 220 -8.16 14.12 16.36
N THR A 221 -8.96 15.20 16.25
CA THR A 221 -8.45 16.58 16.12
C THR A 221 -8.80 17.47 17.31
N GLY A 222 -9.44 16.88 18.32
CA GLY A 222 -9.94 17.61 19.50
C GLY A 222 -11.34 18.22 19.28
N GLY A 223 -11.95 18.69 20.37
CA GLY A 223 -13.29 19.33 20.32
C GLY A 223 -14.39 18.41 19.77
N GLY A 224 -14.25 17.09 19.91
CA GLY A 224 -15.21 16.10 19.39
C GLY A 224 -15.14 15.88 17.89
N LYS A 225 -14.14 16.43 17.19
CA LYS A 225 -13.94 16.27 15.77
C LYS A 225 -12.87 15.23 15.44
N THR A 226 -12.97 14.69 14.25
CA THR A 226 -12.06 13.69 13.69
C THR A 226 -11.76 14.04 12.23
N ALA A 227 -10.49 14.03 11.88
CA ALA A 227 -10.08 14.12 10.49
C ALA A 227 -10.07 12.74 9.83
N ILE A 228 -10.41 12.71 8.55
CA ILE A 228 -10.31 11.52 7.71
C ILE A 228 -9.50 11.81 6.44
N THR A 229 -8.73 10.82 6.02
CA THR A 229 -8.09 10.77 4.70
C THR A 229 -7.91 9.32 4.30
N GLY A 230 -7.58 9.07 3.06
CA GLY A 230 -7.33 7.73 2.57
C GLY A 230 -7.29 7.67 1.06
N ASP A 231 -7.49 6.48 0.55
CA ASP A 231 -7.39 6.19 -0.86
C ASP A 231 -8.48 5.19 -1.28
N PHE A 232 -9.40 5.62 -2.14
CA PHE A 232 -10.34 4.73 -2.79
C PHE A 232 -9.70 4.13 -4.06
N VAL A 233 -9.75 2.82 -4.19
CA VAL A 233 -9.27 2.08 -5.37
C VAL A 233 -10.47 1.75 -6.26
N LEU A 234 -10.53 2.34 -7.46
CA LEU A 234 -11.74 2.45 -8.27
C LEU A 234 -11.52 2.00 -9.71
N THR A 235 -12.49 1.33 -10.29
CA THR A 235 -12.62 1.22 -11.75
C THR A 235 -13.21 2.51 -12.33
N ALA A 236 -13.06 2.75 -13.62
CA ALA A 236 -13.55 3.96 -14.30
C ALA A 236 -15.05 4.23 -14.04
N LYS A 237 -15.88 3.16 -13.99
CA LYS A 237 -17.33 3.27 -13.73
C LYS A 237 -17.67 3.69 -12.29
N GLU A 238 -16.76 3.48 -11.35
CA GLU A 238 -16.95 3.76 -9.91
C GLU A 238 -16.54 5.20 -9.55
N VAL A 239 -15.64 5.84 -10.33
CA VAL A 239 -15.06 7.16 -10.03
C VAL A 239 -16.13 8.20 -9.74
N ASN A 240 -16.98 8.51 -10.72
CA ASN A 240 -17.97 9.57 -10.55
C ASN A 240 -19.08 9.26 -9.52
N PRO A 241 -19.58 8.01 -9.40
CA PRO A 241 -20.48 7.64 -8.29
C PRO A 241 -19.85 7.87 -6.91
N VAL A 242 -18.56 7.55 -6.71
CA VAL A 242 -17.84 7.78 -5.45
C VAL A 242 -17.63 9.27 -5.18
N ILE A 243 -17.23 10.07 -6.19
CA ILE A 243 -17.12 11.53 -6.06
C ILE A 243 -18.44 12.13 -5.53
N ARG A 244 -19.57 11.78 -6.16
CA ARG A 244 -20.89 12.31 -5.73
C ARG A 244 -21.26 11.88 -4.33
N ALA A 245 -20.94 10.64 -3.94
CA ALA A 245 -21.23 10.15 -2.60
C ALA A 245 -20.39 10.86 -1.54
N LEU A 246 -19.09 11.07 -1.77
CA LEU A 246 -18.21 11.78 -0.86
C LEU A 246 -18.61 13.25 -0.72
N GLN A 247 -18.74 13.98 -1.83
CA GLN A 247 -19.12 15.40 -1.85
C GLN A 247 -20.50 15.64 -1.25
N GLY A 248 -21.47 14.77 -1.53
CA GLY A 248 -22.82 14.83 -0.94
C GLY A 248 -22.85 14.67 0.58
N ASN A 249 -21.76 14.14 1.18
CA ASN A 249 -21.57 14.02 2.62
C ASN A 249 -20.52 14.99 3.18
N GLY A 250 -20.11 16.02 2.41
CA GLY A 250 -19.17 17.05 2.84
C GLY A 250 -17.72 16.58 2.95
N ILE A 251 -17.35 15.52 2.20
CA ILE A 251 -15.99 15.01 2.11
C ILE A 251 -15.37 15.53 0.82
N GLU A 252 -14.25 16.25 0.94
CA GLU A 252 -13.51 16.87 -0.16
C GLU A 252 -12.70 15.82 -0.92
N ILE A 253 -12.65 15.89 -2.25
CA ILE A 253 -11.74 15.12 -3.09
C ILE A 253 -10.44 15.91 -3.22
N THR A 254 -9.31 15.28 -2.95
CA THR A 254 -8.00 15.95 -2.93
C THR A 254 -7.07 15.51 -4.05
N ALA A 255 -7.27 14.33 -4.62
CA ALA A 255 -6.57 13.87 -5.83
C ALA A 255 -7.36 12.74 -6.52
N LEU A 256 -7.11 12.58 -7.82
CA LEU A 256 -7.58 11.46 -8.64
C LEU A 256 -6.48 11.15 -9.67
N HIS A 257 -5.92 9.93 -9.62
CA HIS A 257 -4.74 9.54 -10.40
C HIS A 257 -4.64 8.01 -10.55
N SER A 258 -3.58 7.51 -11.19
CA SER A 258 -3.20 6.08 -11.23
C SER A 258 -2.00 5.83 -10.35
N HIS A 259 -1.83 4.59 -9.86
CA HIS A 259 -0.63 4.13 -9.15
C HIS A 259 0.27 3.23 -10.00
N MET A 260 -0.30 2.59 -11.01
CA MET A 260 0.32 1.58 -11.86
C MET A 260 0.22 1.99 -13.33
N LEU A 261 0.98 1.35 -14.20
CA LEU A 261 1.01 1.68 -15.63
C LEU A 261 0.21 0.69 -16.48
N ASP A 262 0.26 -0.60 -16.15
CA ASP A 262 -0.27 -1.69 -16.99
C ASP A 262 -1.25 -2.61 -16.24
N GLU A 263 -1.83 -2.13 -15.12
CA GLU A 263 -2.73 -2.92 -14.28
C GLU A 263 -4.04 -3.29 -14.97
N GLN A 264 -4.55 -4.48 -14.61
CA GLN A 264 -5.86 -4.99 -15.02
C GLN A 264 -6.69 -5.41 -13.80
N PRO A 265 -7.94 -4.95 -13.69
CA PRO A 265 -8.57 -3.91 -14.51
C PRO A 265 -7.88 -2.55 -14.30
N ARG A 266 -7.98 -1.64 -15.29
CA ARG A 266 -7.48 -0.26 -15.13
C ARG A 266 -8.09 0.39 -13.91
N LEU A 267 -7.24 0.89 -12.99
CA LEU A 267 -7.65 1.47 -11.72
C LEU A 267 -7.35 2.97 -11.63
N PHE A 268 -8.18 3.63 -10.85
CA PHE A 268 -8.04 5.02 -10.45
C PHE A 268 -8.05 5.09 -8.94
N PHE A 269 -7.17 5.90 -8.41
CA PHE A 269 -6.98 6.10 -6.98
C PHE A 269 -7.45 7.50 -6.61
N MET A 270 -8.27 7.57 -5.56
CA MET A 270 -8.94 8.83 -5.19
C MET A 270 -8.70 9.15 -3.73
N HIS A 271 -7.94 10.22 -3.49
CA HIS A 271 -7.75 10.74 -2.14
C HIS A 271 -8.85 11.71 -1.74
N PHE A 272 -9.09 11.78 -0.44
CA PHE A 272 -10.14 12.58 0.14
C PHE A 272 -9.72 13.17 1.49
N TRP A 273 -10.44 14.21 1.91
CA TRP A 273 -10.23 14.90 3.18
C TRP A 273 -11.53 15.40 3.76
N ALA A 274 -11.69 15.29 5.06
CA ALA A 274 -12.68 16.03 5.86
C ALA A 274 -12.25 16.07 7.33
N ASN A 275 -12.79 17.03 8.10
CA ASN A 275 -12.63 17.13 9.55
C ASN A 275 -13.97 17.54 10.18
N ASP A 276 -14.70 16.57 10.73
CA ASP A 276 -16.05 16.78 11.26
C ASP A 276 -16.39 15.73 12.34
N ASP A 277 -17.67 15.59 12.70
CA ASP A 277 -18.18 14.52 13.55
C ASP A 277 -17.85 13.14 12.98
N VAL A 278 -17.29 12.26 13.80
CA VAL A 278 -16.78 10.96 13.37
C VAL A 278 -17.86 10.04 12.78
N GLN A 279 -19.09 10.07 13.36
CA GLN A 279 -20.18 9.21 12.88
C GLN A 279 -20.74 9.72 11.55
N LYS A 280 -20.82 11.05 11.38
CA LYS A 280 -21.17 11.67 10.10
C LYS A 280 -20.18 11.27 9.01
N LEU A 281 -18.88 11.37 9.28
CA LEU A 281 -17.83 11.00 8.35
C LEU A 281 -17.85 9.50 8.02
N ALA A 282 -18.01 8.62 9.00
CA ALA A 282 -18.08 7.18 8.79
C ALA A 282 -19.29 6.80 7.91
N LYS A 283 -20.47 7.42 8.11
CA LYS A 283 -21.64 7.23 7.24
C LYS A 283 -21.38 7.71 5.81
N GLY A 284 -20.72 8.86 5.65
CA GLY A 284 -20.35 9.38 4.33
C GLY A 284 -19.40 8.46 3.58
N LEU A 285 -18.39 7.91 4.26
CA LEU A 285 -17.48 6.91 3.72
C LEU A 285 -18.20 5.62 3.37
N ARG A 286 -19.17 5.14 4.19
CA ARG A 286 -19.98 3.97 3.87
C ARG A 286 -20.79 4.20 2.59
N ALA A 287 -21.41 5.35 2.43
CA ALA A 287 -22.16 5.70 1.21
C ALA A 287 -21.27 5.67 -0.05
N ALA A 288 -19.99 6.02 0.08
CA ALA A 288 -19.00 5.90 -1.00
C ALA A 288 -18.59 4.44 -1.23
N LEU A 289 -18.31 3.68 -0.18
CA LEU A 289 -17.97 2.24 -0.26
C LEU A 289 -19.10 1.42 -0.92
N ASP A 290 -20.37 1.81 -0.75
CA ASP A 290 -21.52 1.19 -1.41
C ASP A 290 -21.53 1.37 -2.94
N LYS A 291 -20.65 2.20 -3.48
CA LYS A 291 -20.46 2.41 -4.94
C LYS A 291 -19.29 1.62 -5.51
N VAL A 292 -18.58 0.86 -4.68
CA VAL A 292 -17.37 0.13 -5.04
C VAL A 292 -17.57 -1.38 -4.83
N ALA A 293 -17.05 -2.16 -5.75
CA ALA A 293 -17.00 -3.61 -5.60
C ALA A 293 -15.88 -3.98 -4.60
N VAL A 294 -16.27 -4.19 -3.34
CA VAL A 294 -15.35 -4.58 -2.24
C VAL A 294 -15.67 -5.98 -1.72
N LYS A 295 -14.66 -6.67 -1.18
CA LYS A 295 -14.87 -7.95 -0.49
C LYS A 295 -15.79 -7.72 0.72
N LYS A 296 -16.77 -8.60 0.90
CA LYS A 296 -17.63 -8.56 2.10
C LYS A 296 -16.78 -8.84 3.35
N SER A 297 -17.09 -8.12 4.44
CA SER A 297 -16.46 -8.30 5.77
C SER A 297 -16.88 -9.62 6.40
#